data_3e0391d1c0cd4f4644e43512ce6a9dcd
#
_entry.id   3e0391d1c0cd4f4644e43512ce6a9dcd
#
_cell.length_a   1.000
_cell.length_b   1.000
_cell.length_c   1.000
_cell.angle_alpha   90.00
_cell.angle_beta   90.00
_cell.angle_gamma   90.00
#
_symmetry.space_group_name_H-M   'P 1'
#
loop_
_entity.id
_entity.type
_entity.pdbx_description
1 polymer ?
#
loop_
_entity_poly.entity_id
_entity_poly.type
_entity_poly.pdbx_seq_one_letter_code
_entity_poly.pdbx_strand_id
1 'polypeptide(L)'
;MSLCSGANLGDRLSGLRIYGIARTRAFRALWMANELGLEYEHLPIEIGAVGARSPEFLAINPNGRLPFIMDNGFVLFESLAITLYLAKKHSNGKLYPGTLEGEAMAWQWSLWAVTEVDRGVNIWSLHAVRLPPAERDASKRNEALKVLATPFKVLDAAVTKQQYLLGNDFTVADLNVAAVISRAIGMDLSATPNLKAWLTRCLERPAA
;
A
#
# COMPACT_ATOMS: atom_id res chain seq x y z
N MET A 1 28.71 21.88 16.35
CA MET A 1 29.49 21.56 15.16
C MET A 1 28.54 21.53 13.98
N SER A 2 28.79 22.41 13.05
CA SER A 2 27.97 22.75 11.90
C SER A 2 27.93 21.61 10.88
N LEU A 3 26.73 21.10 10.53
CA LEU A 3 26.49 20.27 9.35
C LEU A 3 25.34 20.88 8.55
N CYS A 4 25.55 22.08 8.05
CA CYS A 4 24.76 22.63 6.96
C CYS A 4 25.71 22.89 5.79
N SER A 5 26.04 21.84 5.02
CA SER A 5 26.58 22.02 3.67
C SER A 5 25.44 22.49 2.77
N GLY A 6 25.64 23.62 2.11
CA GLY A 6 24.67 24.33 1.29
C GLY A 6 24.24 23.59 0.03
N ALA A 7 23.37 22.61 0.16
CA ALA A 7 22.58 22.12 -0.95
C ALA A 7 21.51 23.18 -1.30
N ASN A 8 21.54 23.63 -2.54
CA ASN A 8 20.61 24.62 -3.08
C ASN A 8 19.17 24.17 -2.88
N LEU A 9 18.24 25.06 -2.51
CA LEU A 9 16.83 24.70 -2.27
C LEU A 9 16.21 23.99 -3.49
N GLY A 10 16.70 24.30 -4.70
CA GLY A 10 16.32 23.64 -5.95
C GLY A 10 16.74 22.17 -6.02
N ASP A 11 17.94 21.80 -5.54
CA ASP A 11 18.42 20.42 -5.51
C ASP A 11 17.66 19.56 -4.50
N ARG A 12 17.11 20.17 -3.45
CA ARG A 12 16.26 19.49 -2.45
C ARG A 12 14.85 19.17 -2.96
N LEU A 13 14.42 19.74 -4.08
CA LEU A 13 13.08 19.55 -4.64
C LEU A 13 13.06 18.66 -5.90
N SER A 14 14.23 18.29 -6.45
CA SER A 14 14.33 17.42 -7.62
C SER A 14 14.22 15.94 -7.25
N GLY A 15 13.62 15.16 -8.15
CA GLY A 15 13.45 13.71 -8.02
C GLY A 15 12.28 13.27 -7.16
N LEU A 16 12.12 11.94 -7.09
CA LEU A 16 11.09 11.28 -6.28
C LEU A 16 11.66 10.96 -4.90
N ARG A 17 10.94 11.37 -3.85
CA ARG A 17 11.23 11.02 -2.45
C ARG A 17 10.04 10.32 -1.83
N ILE A 18 10.30 9.21 -1.13
CA ILE A 18 9.26 8.42 -0.44
C ILE A 18 9.55 8.44 1.05
N TYR A 19 8.60 8.95 1.82
CA TYR A 19 8.70 9.11 3.26
C TYR A 19 7.91 8.02 3.99
N GLY A 20 8.58 7.34 4.92
CA GLY A 20 8.02 6.30 5.78
C GLY A 20 8.78 4.98 5.71
N ILE A 21 8.61 4.14 6.73
CA ILE A 21 9.29 2.85 6.84
C ILE A 21 8.49 1.72 6.16
N ALA A 22 9.17 0.76 5.55
CA ALA A 22 8.56 -0.33 4.77
C ALA A 22 7.57 -1.21 5.57
N ARG A 23 7.74 -1.36 6.91
CA ARG A 23 6.80 -2.11 7.76
C ARG A 23 5.42 -1.43 7.95
N THR A 24 5.23 -0.23 7.38
CA THR A 24 3.97 0.54 7.43
C THR A 24 3.29 0.56 6.06
N ARG A 25 2.26 1.41 5.91
CA ARG A 25 1.63 1.66 4.61
C ARG A 25 2.58 2.25 3.55
N ALA A 26 3.80 2.68 3.94
CA ALA A 26 4.83 3.10 2.99
C ALA A 26 5.29 1.96 2.06
N PHE A 27 5.15 0.69 2.49
CA PHE A 27 5.35 -0.49 1.65
C PHE A 27 4.64 -0.36 0.29
N ARG A 28 3.43 0.18 0.25
CA ARG A 28 2.64 0.34 -0.98
C ARG A 28 3.35 1.24 -2.00
N ALA A 29 3.84 2.40 -1.54
CA ALA A 29 4.56 3.35 -2.39
C ALA A 29 5.93 2.82 -2.83
N LEU A 30 6.66 2.17 -1.91
CA LEU A 30 7.95 1.55 -2.19
C LEU A 30 7.81 0.41 -3.21
N TRP A 31 6.82 -0.46 -3.03
CA TRP A 31 6.54 -1.54 -3.98
C TRP A 31 6.21 -0.98 -5.37
N MET A 32 5.34 0.03 -5.47
CA MET A 32 5.02 0.65 -6.76
C MET A 32 6.25 1.28 -7.41
N ALA A 33 7.10 1.98 -6.67
CA ALA A 33 8.32 2.56 -7.21
C ALA A 33 9.28 1.48 -7.75
N ASN A 34 9.42 0.36 -7.02
CA ASN A 34 10.21 -0.78 -7.45
C ASN A 34 9.62 -1.46 -8.71
N GLU A 35 8.31 -1.68 -8.79
CA GLU A 35 7.64 -2.25 -9.98
C GLU A 35 7.85 -1.39 -11.23
N LEU A 36 7.94 -0.09 -11.04
CA LEU A 36 8.19 0.87 -12.12
C LEU A 36 9.67 1.05 -12.44
N GLY A 37 10.58 0.49 -11.64
CA GLY A 37 12.02 0.68 -11.76
C GLY A 37 12.45 2.14 -11.58
N LEU A 38 11.75 2.89 -10.71
CA LEU A 38 12.03 4.30 -10.48
C LEU A 38 13.26 4.48 -9.58
N GLU A 39 14.08 5.46 -9.90
CA GLU A 39 15.05 6.00 -8.95
C GLU A 39 14.34 6.91 -7.95
N TYR A 40 14.57 6.69 -6.66
CA TYR A 40 13.98 7.49 -5.59
C TYR A 40 14.86 7.54 -4.35
N GLU A 41 14.72 8.60 -3.58
CA GLU A 41 15.30 8.72 -2.25
C GLU A 41 14.30 8.16 -1.22
N HIS A 42 14.70 7.13 -0.48
CA HIS A 42 13.89 6.58 0.61
C HIS A 42 14.24 7.26 1.93
N LEU A 43 13.27 7.89 2.55
CA LEU A 43 13.39 8.58 3.85
C LEU A 43 12.60 7.80 4.90
N PRO A 44 13.26 6.94 5.70
CA PRO A 44 12.61 6.03 6.65
C PRO A 44 12.15 6.74 7.92
N ILE A 45 11.18 7.65 7.79
CA ILE A 45 10.61 8.40 8.90
C ILE A 45 9.65 7.51 9.69
N GLU A 46 9.75 7.55 11.01
CA GLU A 46 8.84 6.86 11.92
C GLU A 46 7.60 7.71 12.28
N ILE A 47 6.53 7.04 12.72
CA ILE A 47 5.35 7.72 13.26
C ILE A 47 5.68 8.15 14.70
N GLY A 48 5.49 9.42 15.01
CA GLY A 48 5.71 9.94 16.38
C GLY A 48 5.99 11.43 16.40
N ALA A 49 6.18 11.97 17.61
CA ALA A 49 6.40 13.41 17.82
C ALA A 49 7.71 13.92 17.18
N VAL A 50 8.71 13.05 17.07
CA VAL A 50 10.02 13.35 16.44
C VAL A 50 10.04 12.97 14.96
N GLY A 51 8.98 12.28 14.46
CA GLY A 51 8.83 11.84 13.08
C GLY A 51 7.70 12.59 12.36
N ALA A 52 6.77 11.84 11.79
CA ALA A 52 5.68 12.38 10.96
C ALA A 52 4.79 13.44 11.65
N ARG A 53 4.86 13.59 12.97
CA ARG A 53 4.13 14.61 13.74
C ARG A 53 5.00 15.76 14.23
N SER A 54 6.26 15.86 13.79
CA SER A 54 7.03 17.07 14.03
C SER A 54 6.45 18.26 13.28
N PRO A 55 6.65 19.51 13.76
CA PRO A 55 6.15 20.70 13.06
C PRO A 55 6.61 20.79 11.61
N GLU A 56 7.82 20.35 11.32
CA GLU A 56 8.40 20.28 9.99
C GLU A 56 7.59 19.38 9.04
N PHE A 57 7.25 18.16 9.47
CA PHE A 57 6.47 17.22 8.66
C PHE A 57 4.98 17.54 8.62
N LEU A 58 4.43 18.16 9.69
CA LEU A 58 3.05 18.65 9.68
C LEU A 58 2.85 19.80 8.69
N ALA A 59 3.88 20.60 8.43
CA ALA A 59 3.85 21.63 7.39
C ALA A 59 3.75 21.02 5.96
N ILE A 60 4.24 19.78 5.77
CA ILE A 60 4.17 19.05 4.49
C ILE A 60 2.89 18.21 4.41
N ASN A 61 2.60 17.43 5.45
CA ASN A 61 1.38 16.61 5.54
C ASN A 61 0.67 16.88 6.87
N PRO A 62 -0.35 17.73 6.88
CA PRO A 62 -1.04 18.13 8.12
C PRO A 62 -1.75 16.96 8.83
N ASN A 63 -1.96 15.83 8.17
CA ASN A 63 -2.50 14.62 8.81
C ASN A 63 -1.49 13.93 9.77
N GLY A 64 -0.19 14.27 9.71
CA GLY A 64 0.85 13.62 10.50
C GLY A 64 0.91 12.11 10.28
N ARG A 65 0.65 11.65 9.06
CA ARG A 65 0.62 10.24 8.68
C ARG A 65 1.61 9.93 7.56
N LEU A 66 1.99 8.65 7.49
CA LEU A 66 2.88 8.09 6.48
C LEU A 66 2.15 6.99 5.68
N PRO A 67 2.50 6.78 4.39
CA PRO A 67 3.50 7.54 3.63
C PRO A 67 2.98 8.88 3.10
N PHE A 68 3.91 9.70 2.69
CA PHE A 68 3.73 10.73 1.67
C PHE A 68 4.93 10.71 0.72
N ILE A 69 4.78 11.30 -0.45
CA ILE A 69 5.86 11.48 -1.42
C ILE A 69 6.06 12.96 -1.73
N MET A 70 7.26 13.29 -2.18
CA MET A 70 7.56 14.52 -2.88
C MET A 70 8.14 14.15 -4.24
N ASP A 71 7.50 14.58 -5.31
CA ASP A 71 7.91 14.29 -6.68
C ASP A 71 8.14 15.63 -7.41
N ASN A 72 9.40 16.02 -7.53
CA ASN A 72 9.80 17.32 -8.10
C ASN A 72 9.06 18.51 -7.47
N GLY A 73 8.92 18.51 -6.15
CA GLY A 73 8.21 19.54 -5.37
C GLY A 73 6.71 19.32 -5.21
N PHE A 74 6.10 18.41 -5.98
CA PHE A 74 4.70 18.02 -5.79
C PHE A 74 4.58 17.07 -4.60
N VAL A 75 3.81 17.45 -3.60
CA VAL A 75 3.54 16.63 -2.41
C VAL A 75 2.23 15.88 -2.59
N LEU A 76 2.27 14.57 -2.33
CA LEU A 76 1.07 13.72 -2.33
C LEU A 76 1.10 12.78 -1.12
N PHE A 77 -0.01 12.71 -0.41
CA PHE A 77 -0.25 11.74 0.66
C PHE A 77 -1.46 10.85 0.30
N GLU A 78 -1.81 9.87 1.16
CA GLU A 78 -2.66 8.71 0.93
C GLU A 78 -1.96 7.65 0.04
N SER A 79 -1.60 6.54 0.66
CA SER A 79 -0.76 5.51 0.01
C SER A 79 -1.33 4.97 -1.30
N LEU A 80 -2.66 4.84 -1.43
CA LEU A 80 -3.28 4.36 -2.68
C LEU A 80 -3.38 5.45 -3.74
N ALA A 81 -3.52 6.72 -3.35
CA ALA A 81 -3.40 7.84 -4.29
C ALA A 81 -1.98 7.94 -4.85
N ILE A 82 -0.97 7.70 -3.99
CA ILE A 82 0.45 7.66 -4.40
C ILE A 82 0.69 6.58 -5.46
N THR A 83 0.22 5.35 -5.21
CA THR A 83 0.42 4.23 -6.15
C THR A 83 -0.30 4.47 -7.48
N LEU A 84 -1.54 4.97 -7.45
CA LEU A 84 -2.29 5.33 -8.66
C LEU A 84 -1.58 6.43 -9.46
N TYR A 85 -1.10 7.48 -8.77
CA TYR A 85 -0.35 8.56 -9.38
C TYR A 85 0.93 8.08 -10.05
N LEU A 86 1.76 7.32 -9.33
CA LEU A 86 3.02 6.81 -9.85
C LEU A 86 2.79 5.87 -11.04
N ALA A 87 1.81 4.96 -10.94
CA ALA A 87 1.46 4.06 -12.02
C ALA A 87 0.98 4.83 -13.25
N LYS A 88 0.08 5.81 -13.10
CA LYS A 88 -0.41 6.62 -14.22
C LYS A 88 0.70 7.42 -14.88
N LYS A 89 1.61 7.99 -14.10
CA LYS A 89 2.70 8.83 -14.58
C LYS A 89 3.81 8.07 -15.28
N HIS A 90 4.16 6.86 -14.81
CA HIS A 90 5.41 6.20 -15.18
C HIS A 90 5.26 4.81 -15.83
N SER A 91 4.06 4.19 -15.80
CA SER A 91 3.94 2.80 -16.26
C SER A 91 3.93 2.60 -17.77
N ASN A 92 3.81 3.65 -18.56
CA ASN A 92 3.68 3.56 -20.02
C ASN A 92 2.57 2.55 -20.44
N GLY A 93 1.46 2.53 -19.70
CA GLY A 93 0.31 1.65 -19.95
C GLY A 93 0.45 0.21 -19.45
N LYS A 94 1.56 -0.17 -18.82
CA LYS A 94 1.75 -1.56 -18.34
C LYS A 94 1.08 -1.85 -17.00
N LEU A 95 1.22 -0.94 -16.03
CA LEU A 95 0.67 -1.11 -14.67
C LEU A 95 -0.58 -0.27 -14.44
N TYR A 96 -0.89 0.66 -15.32
CA TYR A 96 -2.07 1.50 -15.25
C TYR A 96 -2.93 1.28 -16.48
N PRO A 97 -4.25 0.99 -16.33
CA PRO A 97 -5.13 0.73 -17.46
C PRO A 97 -5.22 1.91 -18.44
N GLY A 98 -5.27 1.61 -19.73
CA GLY A 98 -5.31 2.62 -20.80
C GLY A 98 -6.72 3.05 -21.21
N THR A 99 -7.78 2.44 -20.68
CA THR A 99 -9.19 2.78 -20.99
C THR A 99 -9.86 3.42 -19.79
N LEU A 100 -10.90 4.21 -20.03
CA LEU A 100 -11.68 4.85 -18.96
C LEU A 100 -12.31 3.82 -18.01
N GLU A 101 -12.84 2.73 -18.56
CA GLU A 101 -13.45 1.65 -17.79
C GLU A 101 -12.41 0.91 -16.95
N GLY A 102 -11.23 0.64 -17.51
CA GLY A 102 -10.12 0.04 -16.79
C GLY A 102 -9.61 0.94 -15.66
N GLU A 103 -9.50 2.24 -15.90
CA GLU A 103 -9.16 3.22 -14.88
C GLU A 103 -10.20 3.24 -13.76
N ALA A 104 -11.50 3.26 -14.10
CA ALA A 104 -12.59 3.21 -13.13
C ALA A 104 -12.54 1.94 -12.28
N MET A 105 -12.24 0.78 -12.87
CA MET A 105 -12.06 -0.48 -12.14
C MET A 105 -10.83 -0.46 -11.23
N ALA A 106 -9.73 0.15 -11.66
CA ALA A 106 -8.54 0.30 -10.79
C ALA A 106 -8.86 1.16 -9.56
N TRP A 107 -9.62 2.21 -9.73
CA TRP A 107 -10.11 3.05 -8.62
C TRP A 107 -11.10 2.27 -7.74
N GLN A 108 -12.06 1.55 -8.34
CA GLN A 108 -13.03 0.74 -7.61
C GLN A 108 -12.32 -0.24 -6.66
N TRP A 109 -11.37 -1.05 -7.17
CA TRP A 109 -10.65 -2.00 -6.36
C TRP A 109 -9.76 -1.34 -5.30
N SER A 110 -9.16 -0.20 -5.62
CA SER A 110 -8.35 0.55 -4.65
C SER A 110 -9.20 1.09 -3.49
N LEU A 111 -10.35 1.67 -3.78
CA LEU A 111 -11.29 2.15 -2.76
C LEU A 111 -11.89 0.98 -1.98
N TRP A 112 -12.33 -0.07 -2.66
CA TRP A 112 -12.85 -1.29 -2.03
C TRP A 112 -11.85 -1.86 -1.01
N ALA A 113 -10.56 -1.87 -1.32
CA ALA A 113 -9.55 -2.40 -0.42
C ALA A 113 -9.49 -1.64 0.92
N VAL A 114 -9.66 -0.32 0.93
CA VAL A 114 -9.62 0.46 2.17
C VAL A 114 -10.94 0.47 2.91
N THR A 115 -12.07 0.37 2.21
CA THR A 115 -13.40 0.37 2.84
C THR A 115 -13.79 -0.98 3.39
N GLU A 116 -13.52 -2.06 2.65
CA GLU A 116 -14.02 -3.39 2.97
C GLU A 116 -13.04 -4.26 3.77
N VAL A 117 -11.73 -4.17 3.51
CA VAL A 117 -10.78 -5.14 4.07
C VAL A 117 -9.67 -4.55 4.95
N ASP A 118 -9.20 -3.32 4.72
CA ASP A 118 -8.02 -2.76 5.43
C ASP A 118 -8.20 -2.81 6.96
N ARG A 119 -9.36 -2.43 7.47
CA ARG A 119 -9.64 -2.43 8.91
C ARG A 119 -9.63 -3.84 9.48
N GLY A 120 -10.31 -4.78 8.83
CA GLY A 120 -10.41 -6.17 9.31
C GLY A 120 -9.05 -6.84 9.35
N VAL A 121 -8.26 -6.72 8.27
CA VAL A 121 -6.90 -7.28 8.19
C VAL A 121 -5.97 -6.66 9.23
N ASN A 122 -6.08 -5.35 9.47
CA ASN A 122 -5.27 -4.69 10.50
C ASN A 122 -5.62 -5.14 11.92
N ILE A 123 -6.91 -5.28 12.26
CA ILE A 123 -7.36 -5.78 13.57
C ILE A 123 -6.90 -7.22 13.75
N TRP A 124 -7.14 -8.08 12.77
CA TRP A 124 -6.67 -9.46 12.83
C TRP A 124 -5.15 -9.53 13.05
N SER A 125 -4.38 -8.84 12.22
CA SER A 125 -2.91 -8.82 12.31
C SER A 125 -2.42 -8.30 13.67
N LEU A 126 -3.09 -7.30 14.23
CA LEU A 126 -2.76 -6.75 15.54
C LEU A 126 -2.87 -7.82 16.62
N HIS A 127 -4.03 -8.52 16.68
CA HIS A 127 -4.33 -9.48 17.74
C HIS A 127 -3.85 -10.93 17.44
N ALA A 128 -3.49 -11.25 16.20
CA ALA A 128 -2.92 -12.56 15.86
C ALA A 128 -1.39 -12.59 15.97
N VAL A 129 -0.72 -11.48 15.57
CA VAL A 129 0.73 -11.50 15.35
C VAL A 129 1.47 -10.35 16.04
N ARG A 130 1.00 -9.09 15.92
CA ARG A 130 1.81 -7.90 16.21
C ARG A 130 1.90 -7.54 17.68
N LEU A 131 0.84 -7.73 18.45
CA LEU A 131 0.87 -7.51 19.90
C LEU A 131 1.64 -8.63 20.60
N PRO A 132 2.27 -8.31 21.74
CA PRO A 132 2.77 -9.33 22.67
C PRO A 132 1.66 -10.35 22.99
N PRO A 133 1.98 -11.65 23.16
CA PRO A 133 0.95 -12.68 23.39
C PRO A 133 -0.04 -12.36 24.52
N ALA A 134 0.42 -11.73 25.62
CA ALA A 134 -0.40 -11.35 26.75
C ALA A 134 -1.42 -10.22 26.45
N GLU A 135 -1.20 -9.43 25.39
CA GLU A 135 -2.06 -8.32 25.00
C GLU A 135 -3.03 -8.70 23.85
N ARG A 136 -2.91 -9.92 23.33
CA ARG A 136 -3.74 -10.40 22.21
C ARG A 136 -5.16 -10.72 22.68
N ASP A 137 -6.13 -10.19 21.97
CA ASP A 137 -7.56 -10.42 22.20
C ASP A 137 -8.12 -11.36 21.14
N ALA A 138 -8.42 -12.60 21.55
CA ALA A 138 -8.97 -13.62 20.65
C ALA A 138 -10.37 -13.25 20.13
N SER A 139 -11.18 -12.52 20.90
CA SER A 139 -12.51 -12.07 20.47
C SER A 139 -12.40 -11.08 19.31
N LYS A 140 -11.54 -10.06 19.43
CA LYS A 140 -11.29 -9.09 18.36
C LYS A 140 -10.73 -9.73 17.10
N ARG A 141 -9.78 -10.68 17.28
CA ARG A 141 -9.28 -11.47 16.15
C ARG A 141 -10.38 -12.24 15.43
N ASN A 142 -11.23 -12.94 16.18
CA ASN A 142 -12.30 -13.75 15.61
C ASN A 142 -13.39 -12.88 14.97
N GLU A 143 -13.70 -11.73 15.54
CA GLU A 143 -14.63 -10.77 14.95
C GLU A 143 -14.09 -10.22 13.62
N ALA A 144 -12.81 -9.90 13.56
CA ALA A 144 -12.17 -9.49 12.31
C ALA A 144 -12.28 -10.56 11.20
N LEU A 145 -12.12 -11.86 11.55
CA LEU A 145 -12.32 -12.96 10.60
C LEU A 145 -13.76 -13.02 10.08
N LYS A 146 -14.76 -12.81 10.93
CA LYS A 146 -16.17 -12.77 10.50
C LYS A 146 -16.45 -11.63 9.55
N VAL A 147 -15.95 -10.43 9.83
CA VAL A 147 -16.09 -9.24 8.96
C VAL A 147 -15.42 -9.46 7.61
N LEU A 148 -14.28 -10.14 7.56
CA LEU A 148 -13.51 -10.41 6.32
C LEU A 148 -14.12 -11.54 5.47
N ALA A 149 -14.97 -12.38 6.02
CA ALA A 149 -15.48 -13.57 5.32
C ALA A 149 -16.20 -13.24 4.00
N THR A 150 -17.04 -12.22 3.99
CA THR A 150 -17.76 -11.80 2.77
C THR A 150 -16.85 -11.09 1.77
N PRO A 151 -16.06 -10.05 2.15
CA PRO A 151 -15.11 -9.44 1.24
C PRO A 151 -14.12 -10.43 0.61
N PHE A 152 -13.62 -11.39 1.37
CA PHE A 152 -12.69 -12.38 0.83
C PHE A 152 -13.35 -13.30 -0.20
N LYS A 153 -14.61 -13.67 -0.04
CA LYS A 153 -15.37 -14.40 -1.08
C LYS A 153 -15.57 -13.56 -2.35
N VAL A 154 -15.82 -12.26 -2.21
CA VAL A 154 -15.91 -11.34 -3.36
C VAL A 154 -14.60 -11.33 -4.14
N LEU A 155 -13.48 -11.19 -3.43
CA LEU A 155 -12.17 -11.16 -4.06
C LEU A 155 -11.77 -12.51 -4.66
N ASP A 156 -12.08 -13.64 -3.97
CA ASP A 156 -11.86 -14.98 -4.48
C ASP A 156 -12.62 -15.22 -5.80
N ALA A 157 -13.88 -14.81 -5.85
CA ALA A 157 -14.70 -14.92 -7.06
C ALA A 157 -14.17 -14.06 -8.22
N ALA A 158 -13.66 -12.85 -7.92
CA ALA A 158 -13.13 -11.95 -8.93
C ALA A 158 -11.89 -12.53 -9.65
N VAL A 159 -11.07 -13.30 -8.95
CA VAL A 159 -9.83 -13.88 -9.49
C VAL A 159 -9.97 -15.36 -9.90
N THR A 160 -11.19 -15.89 -9.95
CA THR A 160 -11.44 -17.31 -10.34
C THR A 160 -11.14 -17.57 -11.80
N LYS A 161 -11.45 -16.63 -12.70
CA LYS A 161 -11.40 -16.81 -14.16
C LYS A 161 -10.25 -16.04 -14.82
N GLN A 162 -9.48 -15.33 -14.05
CA GLN A 162 -8.40 -14.47 -14.56
C GLN A 162 -7.23 -14.45 -13.59
N GLN A 163 -6.05 -14.12 -14.10
CA GLN A 163 -4.83 -14.14 -13.28
C GLN A 163 -4.77 -13.00 -12.28
N TYR A 164 -5.31 -11.83 -12.65
CA TYR A 164 -5.28 -10.59 -11.89
C TYR A 164 -6.64 -9.89 -11.93
N LEU A 165 -6.83 -8.87 -11.12
CA LEU A 165 -8.13 -8.21 -10.92
C LEU A 165 -8.72 -7.56 -12.16
N LEU A 166 -7.88 -7.13 -13.11
CA LEU A 166 -8.32 -6.48 -14.36
C LEU A 166 -8.05 -7.34 -15.61
N GLY A 167 -7.71 -8.60 -15.43
CA GLY A 167 -7.46 -9.52 -16.56
C GLY A 167 -6.23 -10.40 -16.34
N ASN A 168 -5.38 -10.50 -17.37
CA ASN A 168 -4.21 -11.39 -17.34
C ASN A 168 -2.92 -10.68 -16.93
N ASP A 169 -2.91 -9.36 -16.86
CA ASP A 169 -1.75 -8.56 -16.51
C ASP A 169 -1.86 -7.97 -15.11
N PHE A 170 -0.75 -7.97 -14.37
CA PHE A 170 -0.64 -7.32 -13.08
C PHE A 170 -0.74 -5.81 -13.25
N THR A 171 -1.63 -5.18 -12.46
CA THR A 171 -1.87 -3.74 -12.51
C THR A 171 -1.81 -3.10 -11.13
N VAL A 172 -1.96 -1.77 -11.09
CA VAL A 172 -2.07 -1.01 -9.83
C VAL A 172 -3.25 -1.49 -8.97
N ALA A 173 -4.32 -2.05 -9.57
CA ALA A 173 -5.42 -2.62 -8.81
C ALA A 173 -4.95 -3.81 -7.96
N ASP A 174 -4.17 -4.72 -8.56
CA ASP A 174 -3.60 -5.86 -7.86
C ASP A 174 -2.62 -5.43 -6.78
N LEU A 175 -1.70 -4.52 -7.10
CA LEU A 175 -0.75 -4.00 -6.13
C LEU A 175 -1.48 -3.38 -4.93
N ASN A 176 -2.48 -2.54 -5.18
CA ASN A 176 -3.20 -1.85 -4.11
C ASN A 176 -3.94 -2.83 -3.20
N VAL A 177 -4.68 -3.77 -3.77
CA VAL A 177 -5.43 -4.77 -2.98
C VAL A 177 -4.46 -5.71 -2.26
N ALA A 178 -3.47 -6.28 -2.96
CA ALA A 178 -2.51 -7.20 -2.37
C ALA A 178 -1.70 -6.55 -1.24
N ALA A 179 -1.24 -5.31 -1.42
CA ALA A 179 -0.51 -4.60 -0.39
C ALA A 179 -1.37 -4.25 0.83
N VAL A 180 -2.67 -3.96 0.64
CA VAL A 180 -3.62 -3.76 1.76
C VAL A 180 -3.79 -5.04 2.56
N ILE A 181 -3.96 -6.19 1.89
CA ILE A 181 -4.23 -7.47 2.55
C ILE A 181 -2.98 -8.35 2.70
N SER A 182 -1.78 -7.84 2.48
CA SER A 182 -0.54 -8.64 2.50
C SER A 182 -0.39 -9.53 3.74
N ARG A 183 -0.85 -9.04 4.90
CA ARG A 183 -0.82 -9.81 6.15
C ARG A 183 -1.81 -10.97 6.19
N ALA A 184 -2.82 -10.97 5.30
CA ALA A 184 -3.78 -12.07 5.22
C ALA A 184 -3.15 -13.38 4.72
N ILE A 185 -1.94 -13.33 4.15
CA ILE A 185 -1.19 -14.55 3.79
C ILE A 185 -0.95 -15.46 5.00
N GLY A 186 -0.94 -14.93 6.20
CA GLY A 186 -0.84 -15.69 7.46
C GLY A 186 -2.18 -16.17 8.03
N MET A 187 -3.29 -15.91 7.34
CA MET A 187 -4.62 -16.41 7.73
C MET A 187 -4.88 -17.80 7.13
N ASP A 188 -5.86 -18.49 7.71
CA ASP A 188 -6.45 -19.66 7.03
C ASP A 188 -7.33 -19.17 5.87
N LEU A 189 -6.83 -19.34 4.65
CA LEU A 189 -7.53 -19.00 3.41
C LEU A 189 -8.03 -20.25 2.66
N SER A 190 -8.19 -21.37 3.34
CA SER A 190 -8.67 -22.63 2.73
C SER A 190 -10.05 -22.50 2.09
N ALA A 191 -10.92 -21.65 2.61
CA ALA A 191 -12.24 -21.34 2.08
C ALA A 191 -12.23 -20.40 0.85
N THR A 192 -11.08 -19.81 0.52
CA THR A 192 -10.87 -18.85 -0.57
C THR A 192 -9.57 -19.16 -1.32
N PRO A 193 -9.50 -20.32 -2.01
CA PRO A 193 -8.25 -20.80 -2.58
C PRO A 193 -7.73 -19.95 -3.76
N ASN A 194 -8.64 -19.33 -4.54
CA ASN A 194 -8.25 -18.45 -5.64
C ASN A 194 -7.62 -17.14 -5.12
N LEU A 195 -8.22 -16.56 -4.07
CA LEU A 195 -7.65 -15.43 -3.34
C LEU A 195 -6.25 -15.77 -2.83
N LYS A 196 -6.07 -16.95 -2.19
CA LYS A 196 -4.77 -17.38 -1.68
C LYS A 196 -3.74 -17.44 -2.80
N ALA A 197 -4.08 -18.12 -3.91
CA ALA A 197 -3.19 -18.27 -5.06
C ALA A 197 -2.84 -16.92 -5.70
N TRP A 198 -3.82 -16.03 -5.86
CA TRP A 198 -3.63 -14.70 -6.39
C TRP A 198 -2.74 -13.84 -5.46
N LEU A 199 -3.01 -13.82 -4.16
CA LEU A 199 -2.24 -13.06 -3.18
C LEU A 199 -0.78 -13.53 -3.14
N THR A 200 -0.56 -14.85 -3.13
CA THR A 200 0.78 -15.45 -3.21
C THR A 200 1.51 -14.96 -4.46
N ARG A 201 0.88 -15.06 -5.64
CA ARG A 201 1.45 -14.60 -6.91
C ARG A 201 1.81 -13.11 -6.89
N CYS A 202 0.98 -12.28 -6.26
CA CYS A 202 1.27 -10.85 -6.14
C CYS A 202 2.49 -10.60 -5.23
N LEU A 203 2.57 -11.29 -4.09
CA LEU A 203 3.64 -11.08 -3.10
C LEU A 203 4.97 -11.74 -3.47
N GLU A 204 4.96 -12.71 -4.39
CA GLU A 204 6.18 -13.34 -4.94
C GLU A 204 6.82 -12.53 -6.07
N ARG A 205 6.25 -11.39 -6.45
CA ARG A 205 6.88 -10.52 -7.44
C ARG A 205 8.19 -9.95 -6.90
N PRO A 206 9.25 -9.88 -7.73
CA PRO A 206 10.58 -9.44 -7.25
C PRO A 206 10.61 -8.03 -6.66
N ALA A 207 9.63 -7.20 -6.99
CA ALA A 207 9.52 -5.82 -6.50
C ALA A 207 8.72 -5.69 -5.19
N ALA A 208 8.05 -6.75 -4.71
CA ALA A 208 7.19 -6.75 -3.53
C ALA A 208 7.97 -6.76 -2.20
#